data_37b28a55186dfea6ffc12cfc1bed546e
#
_entry.id   37b28a55186dfea6ffc12cfc1bed546e
#
_cell.length_a   1.000
_cell.length_b   1.000
_cell.length_c   1.000
_cell.angle_alpha   90.00
_cell.angle_beta   90.00
_cell.angle_gamma   90.00
#
_symmetry.space_group_name_H-M   'P 1'
#
loop_
_entity.id
_entity.type
_entity.pdbx_description
1 polymer ?
#
loop_
_entity_poly.entity_id
_entity_poly.type
_entity_poly.pdbx_seq_one_letter_code
_entity_poly.pdbx_strand_id
1 'polypeptide(L)'
;MPEEHRPFRASYLISGIEAERIFAALLDVRRFPEWASGLSKSRALDASGETTDIRPGVRLEFVLSAAGLTHRVLSAVTVVEPLRRLEWKYVEGAVGSGGWLVEEAGAETVRLTLSTDYRIRPDWLDRIAHRPFFRGLAEDLIRRSMRRFEAHLREGGRR
;
A
#
# COMPACT_ATOMS: atom_id res chain seq x y z
N MET A 1 19.14 23.67 -1.32
CA MET A 1 19.34 22.33 -0.71
C MET A 1 18.26 21.41 -1.25
N PRO A 2 18.62 20.35 -1.95
CA PRO A 2 17.61 19.35 -2.26
C PRO A 2 17.09 18.79 -0.94
N GLU A 3 15.79 18.89 -0.71
CA GLU A 3 15.16 18.19 0.40
C GLU A 3 15.52 16.70 0.27
N GLU A 4 16.18 16.17 1.27
CA GLU A 4 16.49 14.75 1.33
C GLU A 4 15.17 13.99 1.25
N HIS A 5 14.98 13.34 0.12
CA HIS A 5 13.88 12.42 -0.11
C HIS A 5 14.04 11.27 0.87
N ARG A 6 13.35 11.32 1.98
CA ARG A 6 13.36 10.20 2.94
C ARG A 6 12.26 9.23 2.56
N PRO A 7 12.62 8.03 2.09
CA PRO A 7 11.62 7.01 1.88
C PRO A 7 10.89 6.72 3.20
N PHE A 8 9.58 6.61 3.11
CA PHE A 8 8.77 6.14 4.22
C PHE A 8 8.91 4.62 4.33
N ARG A 9 9.11 4.11 5.53
CA ARG A 9 9.21 2.68 5.78
C ARG A 9 8.52 2.32 7.08
N ALA A 10 7.65 1.33 7.05
CA ALA A 10 6.96 0.81 8.22
C ALA A 10 6.95 -0.72 8.18
N SER A 11 7.30 -1.33 9.31
CA SER A 11 7.25 -2.79 9.48
C SER A 11 6.24 -3.17 10.55
N TYR A 12 5.56 -4.29 10.31
CA TYR A 12 4.55 -4.83 11.21
C TYR A 12 4.72 -6.35 11.33
N LEU A 13 4.67 -6.88 12.56
CA LEU A 13 4.77 -8.31 12.82
C LEU A 13 3.37 -8.92 12.93
N ILE A 14 3.14 -9.99 12.19
CA ILE A 14 1.88 -10.74 12.18
C ILE A 14 2.18 -12.18 12.60
N SER A 15 1.55 -12.63 13.67
CA SER A 15 1.73 -13.97 14.20
C SER A 15 0.50 -14.85 13.96
N GLY A 16 0.73 -16.14 13.73
CA GLY A 16 -0.33 -17.12 13.58
C GLY A 16 -1.09 -17.06 12.26
N ILE A 17 -0.58 -16.33 11.27
CA ILE A 17 -1.15 -16.26 9.92
C ILE A 17 -0.05 -16.59 8.91
N GLU A 18 -0.35 -17.51 8.00
CA GLU A 18 0.60 -17.98 7.00
C GLU A 18 0.94 -16.89 5.97
N ALA A 19 2.20 -16.89 5.50
CA ALA A 19 2.68 -15.93 4.49
C ALA A 19 1.84 -15.97 3.21
N GLU A 20 1.34 -17.13 2.82
CA GLU A 20 0.45 -17.33 1.66
C GLU A 20 -0.81 -16.49 1.77
N ARG A 21 -1.44 -16.47 2.94
CA ARG A 21 -2.66 -15.69 3.18
C ARG A 21 -2.37 -14.19 3.21
N ILE A 22 -1.25 -13.80 3.81
CA ILE A 22 -0.82 -12.40 3.84
C ILE A 22 -0.56 -11.91 2.43
N PHE A 23 0.20 -12.65 1.64
CA PHE A 23 0.53 -12.26 0.28
C PHE A 23 -0.70 -12.25 -0.64
N ALA A 24 -1.60 -13.23 -0.51
CA ALA A 24 -2.86 -13.25 -1.25
C ALA A 24 -3.71 -12.01 -0.98
N ALA A 25 -3.76 -11.54 0.27
CA ALA A 25 -4.48 -10.30 0.63
C ALA A 25 -3.83 -9.05 0.05
N LEU A 26 -2.50 -9.02 -0.08
CA LEU A 26 -1.77 -7.94 -0.74
C LEU A 26 -2.04 -7.88 -2.25
N LEU A 27 -2.39 -9.01 -2.86
CA LEU A 27 -2.78 -9.08 -4.27
C LEU A 27 -4.27 -8.83 -4.50
N ASP A 28 -5.09 -8.89 -3.47
CA ASP A 28 -6.53 -8.65 -3.56
C ASP A 28 -6.85 -7.16 -3.46
N VAL A 29 -6.44 -6.44 -4.48
CA VAL A 29 -6.44 -4.97 -4.54
C VAL A 29 -7.85 -4.38 -4.40
N ARG A 30 -8.88 -5.04 -4.91
CA ARG A 30 -10.27 -4.56 -4.82
C ARG A 30 -10.77 -4.42 -3.38
N ARG A 31 -10.24 -5.22 -2.47
CA ARG A 31 -10.66 -5.25 -1.07
C ARG A 31 -9.82 -4.36 -0.16
N PHE A 32 -8.85 -3.63 -0.69
CA PHE A 32 -8.02 -2.73 0.11
C PHE A 32 -8.83 -1.70 0.92
N PRO A 33 -9.93 -1.11 0.42
CA PRO A 33 -10.73 -0.21 1.24
C PRO A 33 -11.31 -0.83 2.51
N GLU A 34 -11.41 -2.16 2.58
CA GLU A 34 -11.92 -2.86 3.76
C GLU A 34 -10.94 -2.77 4.95
N TRP A 35 -9.65 -2.58 4.67
CA TRP A 35 -8.64 -2.50 5.73
C TRP A 35 -7.72 -1.27 5.63
N ALA A 36 -7.49 -0.72 4.46
CA ALA A 36 -6.63 0.45 4.29
C ALA A 36 -7.39 1.73 4.62
N SER A 37 -7.09 2.31 5.79
CA SER A 37 -7.70 3.56 6.22
C SER A 37 -7.30 4.71 5.31
N GLY A 38 -8.27 5.56 4.93
CA GLY A 38 -8.04 6.67 4.02
C GLY A 38 -8.10 6.30 2.54
N LEU A 39 -8.31 5.03 2.22
CA LEU A 39 -8.46 4.56 0.85
C LEU A 39 -9.95 4.32 0.56
N SER A 40 -10.53 5.14 -0.32
CA SER A 40 -11.97 5.04 -0.65
C SER A 40 -12.24 4.15 -1.84
N LYS A 41 -11.27 3.98 -2.74
CA LYS A 41 -11.40 3.14 -3.93
C LYS A 41 -10.05 2.52 -4.28
N SER A 42 -10.10 1.28 -4.73
CA SER A 42 -8.91 0.54 -5.17
C SER A 42 -9.28 -0.47 -6.25
N ARG A 43 -8.54 -0.50 -7.32
CA ARG A 43 -8.71 -1.49 -8.39
C ARG A 43 -7.44 -1.68 -9.20
N ALA A 44 -7.35 -2.83 -9.86
CA ALA A 44 -6.29 -3.13 -10.81
C ALA A 44 -6.84 -3.12 -12.23
N LEU A 45 -6.06 -2.62 -13.17
CA LEU A 45 -6.43 -2.44 -14.58
C LEU A 45 -5.35 -3.01 -15.48
N ASP A 46 -5.79 -3.77 -16.50
CA ASP A 46 -4.95 -4.17 -17.61
C ASP A 46 -5.51 -3.64 -18.94
N ALA A 47 -5.01 -4.11 -20.08
CA ALA A 47 -5.47 -3.66 -21.39
C ALA A 47 -6.95 -3.99 -21.67
N SER A 48 -7.51 -4.99 -20.97
CA SER A 48 -8.92 -5.43 -21.12
C SER A 48 -9.88 -4.71 -20.16
N GLY A 49 -9.37 -3.94 -19.20
CA GLY A 49 -10.15 -3.27 -18.17
C GLY A 49 -9.77 -3.75 -16.77
N GLU A 50 -10.75 -3.81 -15.86
CA GLU A 50 -10.50 -4.23 -14.47
C GLU A 50 -10.10 -5.72 -14.40
N THR A 51 -9.04 -6.01 -13.65
CA THR A 51 -8.49 -7.35 -13.50
C THR A 51 -8.26 -7.71 -12.03
N THR A 52 -8.24 -9.00 -11.72
CA THR A 52 -7.80 -9.55 -10.43
C THR A 52 -6.42 -10.20 -10.53
N ASP A 53 -5.86 -10.29 -11.72
CA ASP A 53 -4.55 -10.87 -11.98
C ASP A 53 -3.45 -9.81 -11.88
N ILE A 54 -2.73 -9.83 -10.76
CA ILE A 54 -1.67 -8.86 -10.46
C ILE A 54 -0.34 -9.39 -10.97
N ARG A 55 0.19 -8.74 -11.98
CA ARG A 55 1.47 -9.05 -12.62
C ARG A 55 2.17 -7.78 -13.08
N PRO A 56 3.47 -7.82 -13.41
CA PRO A 56 4.17 -6.65 -13.93
C PRO A 56 3.45 -6.05 -15.16
N GLY A 57 3.29 -4.73 -15.15
CA GLY A 57 2.57 -3.99 -16.19
C GLY A 57 1.12 -3.66 -15.85
N VAL A 58 0.51 -4.38 -14.92
CA VAL A 58 -0.84 -4.07 -14.42
C VAL A 58 -0.80 -2.74 -13.68
N ARG A 59 -1.82 -1.91 -13.89
CA ARG A 59 -1.95 -0.62 -13.21
C ARG A 59 -2.84 -0.74 -11.99
N LEU A 60 -2.44 -0.07 -10.92
CA LEU A 60 -3.20 0.02 -9.68
C LEU A 60 -3.72 1.44 -9.54
N GLU A 61 -5.04 1.58 -9.43
CA GLU A 61 -5.69 2.88 -9.20
C GLU A 61 -6.16 2.94 -7.76
N PHE A 62 -5.70 3.97 -7.05
CA PHE A 62 -6.12 4.26 -5.69
C PHE A 62 -6.71 5.65 -5.59
N VAL A 63 -7.79 5.77 -4.84
CA VAL A 63 -8.36 7.08 -4.46
C VAL A 63 -8.21 7.22 -2.96
N LEU A 64 -7.36 8.16 -2.57
CA LEU A 64 -7.08 8.49 -1.18
C LEU A 64 -8.01 9.61 -0.73
N SER A 65 -8.61 9.47 0.45
CA SER A 65 -9.47 10.48 1.03
C SER A 65 -9.12 10.65 2.50
N ALA A 66 -8.65 11.84 2.86
CA ALA A 66 -8.28 12.17 4.22
C ALA A 66 -8.38 13.68 4.44
N ALA A 67 -8.84 14.10 5.64
CA ALA A 67 -8.93 15.50 6.04
C ALA A 67 -9.67 16.39 5.02
N GLY A 68 -10.72 15.88 4.37
CA GLY A 68 -11.50 16.61 3.37
C GLY A 68 -10.86 16.69 1.99
N LEU A 69 -9.69 16.09 1.79
CA LEU A 69 -9.00 16.05 0.50
C LEU A 69 -9.17 14.66 -0.13
N THR A 70 -9.36 14.66 -1.44
CA THR A 70 -9.41 13.44 -2.25
C THR A 70 -8.30 13.51 -3.31
N HIS A 71 -7.54 12.44 -3.45
CA HIS A 71 -6.44 12.37 -4.39
C HIS A 71 -6.38 11.00 -5.07
N ARG A 72 -6.33 11.02 -6.40
CA ARG A 72 -6.21 9.81 -7.22
C ARG A 72 -4.74 9.55 -7.55
N VAL A 73 -4.30 8.33 -7.30
CA VAL A 73 -2.95 7.88 -7.64
C VAL A 73 -3.05 6.65 -8.54
N LEU A 74 -2.30 6.67 -9.62
CA LEU A 74 -2.13 5.53 -10.53
C LEU A 74 -0.69 5.05 -10.45
N SER A 75 -0.51 3.75 -10.26
CA SER A 75 0.81 3.13 -10.26
C SER A 75 0.83 1.93 -11.22
N ALA A 76 2.03 1.52 -11.62
CA ALA A 76 2.24 0.32 -12.44
C ALA A 76 3.03 -0.70 -11.63
N VAL A 77 2.54 -1.92 -11.56
CA VAL A 77 3.25 -3.04 -10.93
C VAL A 77 4.54 -3.31 -11.69
N THR A 78 5.65 -3.38 -10.99
CA THR A 78 6.98 -3.63 -11.56
C THR A 78 7.53 -5.00 -11.22
N VAL A 79 7.26 -5.50 -9.99
CA VAL A 79 7.76 -6.79 -9.52
C VAL A 79 6.65 -7.51 -8.76
N VAL A 80 6.44 -8.77 -9.08
CA VAL A 80 5.67 -9.72 -8.28
C VAL A 80 6.53 -10.94 -8.04
N GLU A 81 7.02 -11.11 -6.83
CA GLU A 81 7.78 -12.29 -6.41
C GLU A 81 6.91 -13.01 -5.37
N PRO A 82 6.31 -14.16 -5.73
CA PRO A 82 5.34 -14.83 -4.86
C PRO A 82 5.87 -15.06 -3.45
N LEU A 83 5.03 -14.77 -2.45
CA LEU A 83 5.28 -14.89 -1.02
C LEU A 83 6.38 -13.97 -0.48
N ARG A 84 6.92 -13.07 -1.29
CA ARG A 84 8.05 -12.24 -0.89
C ARG A 84 7.87 -10.74 -1.15
N ARG A 85 7.59 -10.35 -2.39
CA ARG A 85 7.55 -8.93 -2.78
C ARG A 85 6.48 -8.60 -3.79
N LEU A 86 5.92 -7.41 -3.62
CA LEU A 86 5.12 -6.71 -4.61
C LEU A 86 5.64 -5.28 -4.70
N GLU A 87 6.13 -4.87 -5.87
CA GLU A 87 6.68 -3.53 -6.08
C GLU A 87 5.94 -2.81 -7.21
N TRP A 88 5.87 -1.49 -7.10
CA TRP A 88 5.25 -0.62 -8.09
C TRP A 88 6.01 0.69 -8.25
N LYS A 89 5.74 1.37 -9.36
CA LYS A 89 6.14 2.75 -9.57
C LYS A 89 4.91 3.61 -9.78
N TYR A 90 4.93 4.83 -9.29
CA TYR A 90 3.84 5.77 -9.53
C TYR A 90 3.94 6.33 -10.95
N VAL A 91 2.80 6.43 -11.65
CA VAL A 91 2.74 6.92 -13.03
C VAL A 91 1.84 8.15 -13.18
N GLU A 92 0.92 8.37 -12.24
CA GLU A 92 0.04 9.54 -12.24
C GLU A 92 -0.35 9.89 -10.80
N GLY A 93 -0.41 11.18 -10.46
CA GLY A 93 -0.78 11.67 -9.13
C GLY A 93 0.36 11.65 -8.12
N ALA A 94 1.43 10.93 -8.41
CA ALA A 94 2.67 10.89 -7.65
C ALA A 94 3.82 10.47 -8.56
N VAL A 95 5.05 10.68 -8.10
CA VAL A 95 6.29 10.24 -8.74
C VAL A 95 7.09 9.46 -7.71
N GLY A 96 7.73 8.39 -8.13
CA GLY A 96 8.54 7.53 -7.27
C GLY A 96 8.09 6.07 -7.32
N SER A 97 8.34 5.33 -6.27
CA SER A 97 8.08 3.89 -6.20
C SER A 97 7.70 3.45 -4.79
N GLY A 98 7.19 2.24 -4.69
CA GLY A 98 6.88 1.63 -3.42
C GLY A 98 6.85 0.11 -3.52
N GLY A 99 6.67 -0.55 -2.38
CA GLY A 99 6.58 -1.99 -2.34
C GLY A 99 6.22 -2.55 -0.98
N TRP A 100 5.75 -3.78 -1.03
CA TRP A 100 5.55 -4.66 0.11
C TRP A 100 6.64 -5.72 0.12
N LEU A 101 7.21 -5.97 1.30
CA LEU A 101 8.14 -7.06 1.54
C LEU A 101 7.58 -7.97 2.64
N VAL A 102 7.54 -9.26 2.36
CA VAL A 102 7.07 -10.30 3.29
C VAL A 102 8.26 -11.17 3.67
N GLU A 103 8.56 -11.26 4.96
CA GLU A 103 9.70 -12.00 5.47
C GLU A 103 9.31 -12.86 6.67
N GLU A 104 9.88 -14.04 6.79
CA GLU A 104 9.78 -14.84 8.02
C GLU A 104 10.59 -14.15 9.13
N ALA A 105 10.00 -13.98 10.31
CA ALA A 105 10.60 -13.25 11.43
C ALA A 105 10.69 -14.10 12.71
N GLY A 106 10.51 -15.41 12.59
CA GLY A 106 10.51 -16.36 13.69
C GLY A 106 9.49 -17.46 13.46
N ALA A 107 9.31 -18.37 14.43
CA ALA A 107 8.29 -19.39 14.34
C ALA A 107 6.89 -18.75 14.25
N GLU A 108 6.15 -19.07 13.20
CA GLU A 108 4.78 -18.61 12.98
C GLU A 108 4.60 -17.09 12.97
N THR A 109 5.68 -16.32 12.72
CA THR A 109 5.64 -14.85 12.66
C THR A 109 6.18 -14.36 11.32
N VAL A 110 5.45 -13.46 10.70
CA VAL A 110 5.80 -12.82 9.43
C VAL A 110 6.01 -11.33 9.69
N ARG A 111 7.09 -10.78 9.13
CA ARG A 111 7.30 -9.33 9.06
C ARG A 111 6.80 -8.84 7.72
N LEU A 112 5.86 -7.91 7.78
CA LEU A 112 5.35 -7.20 6.62
C LEU A 112 5.92 -5.78 6.63
N THR A 113 6.62 -5.40 5.57
CA THR A 113 7.22 -4.07 5.45
C THR A 113 6.64 -3.34 4.25
N LEU A 114 6.12 -2.14 4.49
CA LEU A 114 5.77 -1.18 3.45
C LEU A 114 6.91 -0.18 3.31
N SER A 115 7.41 -0.03 2.09
CA SER A 115 8.37 1.01 1.74
C SER A 115 7.79 1.85 0.61
N THR A 116 7.88 3.16 0.71
CA THR A 116 7.47 4.05 -0.38
C THR A 116 8.35 5.28 -0.40
N ASP A 117 8.79 5.63 -1.59
CA ASP A 117 9.54 6.85 -1.89
C ASP A 117 8.74 7.59 -2.94
N TYR A 118 8.10 8.71 -2.54
CA TYR A 118 7.15 9.37 -3.41
C TYR A 118 7.18 10.89 -3.26
N ARG A 119 6.82 11.55 -4.36
CA ARG A 119 6.42 12.96 -4.42
C ARG A 119 5.01 13.03 -4.95
N ILE A 120 4.13 13.73 -4.25
CA ILE A 120 2.75 13.93 -4.71
C ILE A 120 2.73 14.97 -5.83
N ARG A 121 1.90 14.75 -6.80
CA ARG A 121 1.62 15.71 -7.89
C ARG A 121 0.16 16.14 -7.86
N PRO A 122 -0.12 17.42 -8.04
CA PRO A 122 0.79 18.54 -8.32
C PRO A 122 1.63 18.99 -7.11
N ASP A 123 2.70 19.73 -7.34
CA ASP A 123 3.70 20.12 -6.32
C ASP A 123 3.13 20.86 -5.12
N TRP A 124 2.10 21.67 -5.30
CA TRP A 124 1.47 22.37 -4.19
C TRP A 124 0.81 21.43 -3.18
N LEU A 125 0.29 20.30 -3.66
CA LEU A 125 -0.30 19.28 -2.79
C LEU A 125 0.79 18.52 -2.02
N ASP A 126 1.94 18.28 -2.65
CA ASP A 126 3.10 17.68 -2.00
C ASP A 126 3.59 18.56 -0.83
N ARG A 127 3.65 19.87 -1.03
CA ARG A 127 4.03 20.82 0.03
C ARG A 127 3.08 20.80 1.22
N ILE A 128 1.77 20.65 0.98
CA ILE A 128 0.79 20.49 2.05
C ILE A 128 0.97 19.15 2.77
N ALA A 129 1.15 18.07 2.03
CA ALA A 129 1.30 16.72 2.59
C ALA A 129 2.55 16.57 3.47
N HIS A 130 3.59 17.37 3.25
CA HIS A 130 4.82 17.35 4.03
C HIS A 130 4.78 18.22 5.30
N ARG A 131 3.68 18.95 5.56
CA ARG A 131 3.50 19.67 6.82
C ARG A 131 3.36 18.67 7.98
N PRO A 132 3.89 18.99 9.19
CA PRO A 132 3.89 18.06 10.32
C PRO A 132 2.54 17.44 10.66
N PHE A 133 1.46 18.21 10.54
CA PHE A 133 0.10 17.71 10.78
C PHE A 133 -0.26 16.57 9.83
N PHE A 134 -0.02 16.74 8.52
CA PHE A 134 -0.36 15.73 7.51
C PHE A 134 0.56 14.52 7.56
N ARG A 135 1.83 14.69 7.96
CA ARG A 135 2.75 13.58 8.19
C ARG A 135 2.29 12.69 9.33
N GLY A 136 1.89 13.29 10.46
CA GLY A 136 1.32 12.56 11.59
C GLY A 136 0.03 11.84 11.23
N LEU A 137 -0.83 12.47 10.43
CA LEU A 137 -2.05 11.84 9.92
C LEU A 137 -1.74 10.61 9.05
N ALA A 138 -0.75 10.71 8.17
CA ALA A 138 -0.33 9.59 7.31
C ALA A 138 0.19 8.41 8.14
N GLU A 139 1.02 8.67 9.15
CA GLU A 139 1.52 7.63 10.06
C GLU A 139 0.39 6.94 10.82
N ASP A 140 -0.59 7.70 11.32
CA ASP A 140 -1.76 7.16 12.01
C ASP A 140 -2.63 6.31 11.08
N LEU A 141 -2.84 6.76 9.85
CA LEU A 141 -3.59 6.00 8.84
C LEU A 141 -2.92 4.66 8.53
N ILE A 142 -1.60 4.63 8.45
CA ILE A 142 -0.86 3.40 8.18
C ILE A 142 -0.94 2.46 9.37
N ARG A 143 -0.79 2.94 10.60
CA ARG A 143 -0.95 2.10 11.80
C ARG A 143 -2.33 1.49 11.91
N ARG A 144 -3.37 2.28 11.66
CA ARG A 144 -4.76 1.79 11.62
C ARG A 144 -4.96 0.76 10.53
N SER A 145 -4.40 1.02 9.35
CA SER A 145 -4.48 0.10 8.22
C SER A 145 -3.84 -1.25 8.56
N MET A 146 -2.69 -1.26 9.21
CA MET A 146 -2.03 -2.51 9.60
C MET A 146 -2.84 -3.32 10.61
N ARG A 147 -3.44 -2.67 11.61
CA ARG A 147 -4.34 -3.34 12.56
C ARG A 147 -5.58 -3.91 11.88
N ARG A 148 -6.18 -3.12 11.00
CA ARG A 148 -7.35 -3.57 10.22
C ARG A 148 -6.99 -4.69 9.25
N PHE A 149 -5.79 -4.64 8.67
CA PHE A 149 -5.28 -5.70 7.81
C PHE A 149 -5.19 -7.03 8.56
N GLU A 150 -4.60 -7.03 9.76
CA GLU A 150 -4.53 -8.23 10.59
C GLU A 150 -5.92 -8.76 10.97
N ALA A 151 -6.84 -7.88 11.37
CA ALA A 151 -8.22 -8.26 11.65
C ALA A 151 -8.93 -8.84 10.41
N HIS A 152 -8.73 -8.23 9.25
CA HIS A 152 -9.24 -8.71 7.97
C HIS A 152 -8.75 -10.12 7.63
N LEU A 153 -7.46 -10.40 7.86
CA LEU A 153 -6.88 -11.73 7.67
C LEU A 153 -7.50 -12.76 8.61
N ARG A 154 -7.71 -12.40 9.87
CA ARG A 154 -8.30 -13.30 10.89
C ARG A 154 -9.77 -13.61 10.59
N GLU A 155 -10.54 -12.64 10.15
CA GLU A 155 -11.94 -12.84 9.75
C GLU A 155 -12.06 -13.76 8.53
N GLY A 156 -11.19 -13.60 7.52
CA GLY A 156 -11.14 -14.45 6.33
C GLY A 156 -10.84 -15.92 6.63
N GLY A 157 -10.15 -16.22 7.73
CA GLY A 157 -9.84 -17.58 8.18
C GLY A 157 -10.98 -18.29 8.94
N ARG A 158 -12.07 -17.58 9.24
CA ARG A 158 -13.23 -18.12 9.97
C ARG A 158 -14.41 -18.53 9.08
N ARG A 159 -14.29 -18.32 7.77
CA ARG A 159 -15.32 -18.72 6.78
C ARG A 159 -15.00 -20.03 6.12
#